data_5a6d3119ca95e67d9a731aeee1a03066
#
_entry.id   5a6d3119ca95e67d9a731aeee1a03066
#
_cell.length_a   1.000
_cell.length_b   1.000
_cell.length_c   1.000
_cell.angle_alpha   90.00
_cell.angle_beta   90.00
_cell.angle_gamma   90.00
#
_symmetry.space_group_name_H-M   'P 1'
#
loop_
_entity.id
_entity.type
_entity.pdbx_description
1 polymer ?
#
loop_
_entity_poly.entity_id
_entity_poly.type
_entity_poly.pdbx_seq_one_letter_code
_entity_poly.pdbx_strand_id
1 'polypeptide(L)'
;MNAIDDYLAAQPEPQRTTLAALRVTIAALLPRAEESIAYGAPAWKVDGGTSVAGFAGFAKHCAYLPFSGAVTETLADELAAYTVTKGSVTFPVDKPLPRTVVKKLVVARLAEVSMVPDTKGIVRDLYPDGGLKARGRMKDGELHGAWSWWRKDGTLMRTGSFDRGAQVGTWTTYDATGAEVSRKER
;
A
#
# COMPACT_ATOMS: atom_id res chain seq x y z
N MET A 1 -22.93 -4.46 -5.71
CA MET A 1 -21.71 -5.18 -6.12
C MET A 1 -20.64 -4.15 -6.40
N ASN A 2 -19.41 -4.35 -6.01
CA ASN A 2 -18.33 -3.43 -6.38
C ASN A 2 -17.59 -3.97 -7.61
N ALA A 3 -16.76 -3.16 -8.25
CA ALA A 3 -16.07 -3.55 -9.50
C ALA A 3 -15.18 -4.80 -9.38
N ILE A 4 -14.69 -5.14 -8.17
CA ILE A 4 -13.94 -6.39 -7.92
C ILE A 4 -14.88 -7.59 -7.87
N ASP A 5 -16.10 -7.43 -7.32
CA ASP A 5 -17.10 -8.50 -7.34
C ASP A 5 -17.47 -8.87 -8.79
N ASP A 6 -17.70 -7.86 -9.64
CA ASP A 6 -18.01 -8.05 -11.06
C ASP A 6 -16.83 -8.70 -11.79
N TYR A 7 -15.59 -8.28 -11.50
CA TYR A 7 -14.39 -8.89 -12.06
C TYR A 7 -14.28 -10.38 -11.69
N LEU A 8 -14.51 -10.72 -10.41
CA LEU A 8 -14.46 -12.11 -9.94
C LEU A 8 -15.60 -12.96 -10.55
N ALA A 9 -16.81 -12.41 -10.65
CA ALA A 9 -17.94 -13.10 -11.23
C ALA A 9 -17.72 -13.51 -12.70
N ALA A 10 -16.92 -12.73 -13.42
CA ALA A 10 -16.56 -13.02 -14.81
C ALA A 10 -15.49 -14.11 -14.97
N GLN A 11 -14.82 -14.54 -13.88
CA GLN A 11 -13.79 -15.58 -13.96
C GLN A 11 -14.41 -16.99 -13.94
N PRO A 12 -13.85 -17.96 -14.71
CA PRO A 12 -14.27 -19.35 -14.62
C PRO A 12 -13.81 -20.00 -13.31
N GLU A 13 -14.43 -21.12 -12.92
CA GLU A 13 -13.89 -21.99 -11.87
C GLU A 13 -12.77 -22.89 -12.42
N PRO A 14 -11.76 -23.25 -11.59
CA PRO A 14 -11.56 -22.92 -10.17
C PRO A 14 -10.90 -21.55 -9.93
N GLN A 15 -10.59 -20.82 -10.97
CA GLN A 15 -9.87 -19.54 -10.92
C GLN A 15 -10.59 -18.48 -10.07
N ARG A 16 -11.92 -18.37 -10.17
CA ARG A 16 -12.74 -17.47 -9.37
C ARG A 16 -12.54 -17.71 -7.88
N THR A 17 -12.66 -18.96 -7.43
CA THR A 17 -12.43 -19.35 -6.03
C THR A 17 -11.02 -19.01 -5.57
N THR A 18 -10.01 -19.27 -6.39
CA THR A 18 -8.60 -18.98 -6.10
C THR A 18 -8.32 -17.49 -5.96
N LEU A 19 -8.85 -16.66 -6.88
CA LEU A 19 -8.70 -15.21 -6.83
C LEU A 19 -9.51 -14.58 -5.69
N ALA A 20 -10.67 -15.12 -5.35
CA ALA A 20 -11.44 -14.70 -4.19
C ALA A 20 -10.68 -14.94 -2.87
N ALA A 21 -10.02 -16.09 -2.73
CA ALA A 21 -9.14 -16.38 -1.58
C ALA A 21 -7.95 -15.43 -1.49
N LEU A 22 -7.36 -15.05 -2.64
CA LEU A 22 -6.29 -14.07 -2.68
C LEU A 22 -6.79 -12.68 -2.30
N ARG A 23 -7.99 -12.27 -2.76
CA ARG A 23 -8.64 -11.01 -2.33
C ARG A 23 -8.75 -10.92 -0.81
N VAL A 24 -9.29 -11.97 -0.17
CA VAL A 24 -9.40 -12.04 1.29
C VAL A 24 -8.04 -11.89 1.97
N THR A 25 -7.01 -12.55 1.41
CA THR A 25 -5.65 -12.47 1.94
C THR A 25 -5.08 -11.06 1.85
N ILE A 26 -5.22 -10.38 0.71
CA ILE A 26 -4.72 -9.00 0.51
C ILE A 26 -5.50 -8.03 1.42
N ALA A 27 -6.83 -8.11 1.45
CA ALA A 27 -7.66 -7.25 2.30
C ALA A 27 -7.29 -7.37 3.79
N ALA A 28 -7.00 -8.59 4.27
CA ALA A 28 -6.56 -8.83 5.64
C ALA A 28 -5.14 -8.30 5.93
N LEU A 29 -4.28 -8.17 4.93
CA LEU A 29 -2.94 -7.57 5.07
C LEU A 29 -2.97 -6.05 4.94
N LEU A 30 -3.92 -5.51 4.19
CA LEU A 30 -4.07 -4.10 3.84
C LEU A 30 -5.45 -3.55 4.23
N PRO A 31 -5.86 -3.63 5.50
CA PRO A 31 -7.22 -3.21 5.93
C PRO A 31 -7.46 -1.71 5.81
N ARG A 32 -6.41 -0.92 5.53
CA ARG A 32 -6.48 0.54 5.34
C ARG A 32 -6.33 0.98 3.88
N ALA A 33 -6.08 0.04 2.97
CA ALA A 33 -6.03 0.33 1.55
C ALA A 33 -7.42 0.25 0.91
N GLU A 34 -7.64 1.06 -0.11
CA GLU A 34 -8.88 1.09 -0.87
C GLU A 34 -8.87 0.03 -1.97
N GLU A 35 -9.90 -0.81 -2.03
CA GLU A 35 -10.14 -1.70 -3.17
C GLU A 35 -10.56 -0.88 -4.40
N SER A 36 -9.93 -1.12 -5.53
CA SER A 36 -10.22 -0.42 -6.78
C SER A 36 -9.88 -1.28 -8.00
N ILE A 37 -10.07 -0.73 -9.19
CA ILE A 37 -9.55 -1.29 -10.43
C ILE A 37 -8.39 -0.41 -10.92
N ALA A 38 -7.27 -1.05 -11.28
CA ALA A 38 -6.14 -0.40 -11.94
C ALA A 38 -5.70 -1.23 -13.15
N TYR A 39 -5.56 -0.57 -14.31
CA TYR A 39 -5.23 -1.24 -15.58
C TYR A 39 -6.13 -2.43 -15.91
N GLY A 40 -7.42 -2.34 -15.57
CA GLY A 40 -8.41 -3.40 -15.82
C GLY A 40 -8.39 -4.57 -14.84
N ALA A 41 -7.59 -4.52 -13.77
CA ALA A 41 -7.45 -5.58 -12.78
C ALA A 41 -7.73 -5.08 -11.34
N PRO A 42 -8.21 -5.94 -10.44
CA PRO A 42 -8.33 -5.66 -9.02
C PRO A 42 -7.03 -5.16 -8.39
N ALA A 43 -7.11 -4.09 -7.63
CA ALA A 43 -5.97 -3.43 -7.01
C ALA A 43 -6.33 -2.83 -5.64
N TRP A 44 -5.34 -2.74 -4.76
CA TRP A 44 -5.38 -2.04 -3.48
C TRP A 44 -4.53 -0.78 -3.55
N LYS A 45 -5.14 0.36 -3.24
CA LYS A 45 -4.48 1.67 -3.25
C LYS A 45 -4.32 2.20 -1.83
N VAL A 46 -3.14 2.71 -1.54
CA VAL A 46 -2.86 3.47 -0.32
C VAL A 46 -3.12 4.96 -0.52
N ASP A 47 -2.98 5.76 0.54
CA ASP A 47 -3.14 7.22 0.46
C ASP A 47 -2.33 7.80 -0.72
N GLY A 48 -2.96 8.72 -1.46
CA GLY A 48 -2.39 9.28 -2.69
C GLY A 48 -2.65 8.46 -3.96
N GLY A 49 -3.41 7.35 -3.86
CA GLY A 49 -3.87 6.57 -5.01
C GLY A 49 -2.83 5.61 -5.59
N THR A 50 -1.71 5.36 -4.88
CA THR A 50 -0.67 4.44 -5.32
C THR A 50 -1.12 2.99 -5.15
N SER A 51 -1.12 2.20 -6.23
CA SER A 51 -1.41 0.76 -6.19
C SER A 51 -0.23 -0.01 -5.57
N VAL A 52 -0.54 -0.86 -4.58
CA VAL A 52 0.47 -1.62 -3.81
C VAL A 52 0.29 -3.13 -3.88
N ALA A 53 -0.88 -3.60 -4.25
CA ALA A 53 -1.18 -5.01 -4.43
C ALA A 53 -2.32 -5.15 -5.44
N GLY A 54 -2.39 -6.27 -6.13
CA GLY A 54 -3.49 -6.61 -7.02
C GLY A 54 -3.39 -8.02 -7.55
N PHE A 55 -4.35 -8.42 -8.38
CA PHE A 55 -4.33 -9.71 -9.03
C PHE A 55 -5.01 -9.68 -10.39
N ALA A 56 -4.70 -10.67 -11.21
CA ALA A 56 -5.39 -10.89 -12.48
C ALA A 56 -5.61 -12.37 -12.76
N GLY A 57 -6.70 -12.68 -13.46
CA GLY A 57 -6.98 -13.99 -14.06
C GLY A 57 -6.59 -14.00 -15.53
N PHE A 58 -5.95 -15.10 -15.97
CA PHE A 58 -5.61 -15.38 -17.37
C PHE A 58 -6.09 -16.79 -17.73
N ALA A 59 -6.15 -17.12 -19.00
CA ALA A 59 -6.72 -18.39 -19.47
C ALA A 59 -6.16 -19.65 -18.80
N LYS A 60 -4.89 -19.66 -18.38
CA LYS A 60 -4.20 -20.85 -17.84
C LYS A 60 -3.53 -20.61 -16.48
N HIS A 61 -3.59 -19.42 -15.94
CA HIS A 61 -2.94 -19.08 -14.67
C HIS A 61 -3.60 -17.87 -14.01
N CYS A 62 -3.30 -17.66 -12.75
CA CYS A 62 -3.53 -16.42 -12.02
C CYS A 62 -2.22 -15.65 -11.87
N ALA A 63 -2.30 -14.36 -11.62
CA ALA A 63 -1.15 -13.52 -11.31
C ALA A 63 -1.42 -12.61 -10.11
N TYR A 64 -0.43 -12.46 -9.24
CA TYR A 64 -0.35 -11.36 -8.29
C TYR A 64 0.40 -10.20 -8.95
N LEU A 65 -0.07 -8.98 -8.73
CA LEU A 65 0.45 -7.74 -9.33
C LEU A 65 1.01 -6.84 -8.22
N PRO A 66 2.34 -6.77 -8.04
CA PRO A 66 2.97 -5.87 -7.07
C PRO A 66 2.98 -4.40 -7.53
N PHE A 67 2.64 -4.13 -8.80
CA PHE A 67 2.76 -2.81 -9.45
C PHE A 67 4.18 -2.21 -9.38
N SER A 68 5.19 -3.08 -9.33
CA SER A 68 6.61 -2.73 -9.36
C SER A 68 7.46 -3.90 -9.84
N GLY A 69 8.40 -3.62 -10.73
CA GLY A 69 9.42 -4.58 -11.14
C GLY A 69 10.52 -4.76 -10.09
N ALA A 70 10.84 -3.71 -9.33
CA ALA A 70 11.87 -3.76 -8.29
C ALA A 70 11.47 -4.69 -7.13
N VAL A 71 10.18 -4.77 -6.79
CA VAL A 71 9.68 -5.70 -5.75
C VAL A 71 9.96 -7.15 -6.12
N THR A 72 9.72 -7.55 -7.38
CA THR A 72 9.97 -8.92 -7.83
C THR A 72 11.46 -9.24 -7.91
N GLU A 73 12.29 -8.27 -8.25
CA GLU A 73 13.75 -8.39 -8.23
C GLU A 73 14.30 -8.54 -6.80
N THR A 74 13.83 -7.71 -5.88
CA THR A 74 14.24 -7.75 -4.45
C THR A 74 13.89 -9.08 -3.78
N LEU A 75 12.79 -9.72 -4.19
CA LEU A 75 12.30 -10.99 -3.63
C LEU A 75 12.61 -12.20 -4.52
N ALA A 76 13.62 -12.14 -5.40
CA ALA A 76 13.92 -13.18 -6.37
C ALA A 76 14.09 -14.58 -5.73
N ASP A 77 14.81 -14.66 -4.62
CA ASP A 77 15.06 -15.93 -3.91
C ASP A 77 13.77 -16.52 -3.33
N GLU A 78 12.92 -15.68 -2.73
CA GLU A 78 11.64 -16.10 -2.16
C GLU A 78 10.62 -16.48 -3.21
N LEU A 79 10.77 -15.98 -4.42
CA LEU A 79 9.90 -16.21 -5.56
C LEU A 79 10.43 -17.28 -6.53
N ALA A 80 11.57 -17.92 -6.24
CA ALA A 80 12.22 -18.91 -7.12
C ALA A 80 11.33 -20.08 -7.52
N ALA A 81 10.31 -20.43 -6.70
CA ALA A 81 9.35 -21.49 -7.00
C ALA A 81 8.20 -21.04 -7.94
N TYR A 82 8.16 -19.77 -8.36
CA TYR A 82 7.10 -19.18 -9.17
C TYR A 82 7.64 -18.68 -10.50
N THR A 83 6.77 -18.58 -11.50
CA THR A 83 7.08 -17.85 -12.72
C THR A 83 6.90 -16.36 -12.46
N VAL A 84 8.00 -15.61 -12.55
CA VAL A 84 8.04 -14.18 -12.26
C VAL A 84 8.33 -13.39 -13.53
N THR A 85 7.62 -12.32 -13.73
CA THR A 85 7.92 -11.28 -14.73
C THR A 85 8.22 -9.96 -14.02
N LYS A 86 8.62 -8.94 -14.77
CA LYS A 86 8.91 -7.60 -14.22
C LYS A 86 7.75 -6.95 -13.45
N GLY A 87 6.54 -7.47 -13.49
CA GLY A 87 5.36 -6.87 -12.84
C GLY A 87 4.35 -7.88 -12.35
N SER A 88 4.67 -9.18 -12.36
CA SER A 88 3.74 -10.20 -11.90
C SER A 88 4.42 -11.44 -11.33
N VAL A 89 3.74 -12.10 -10.40
CA VAL A 89 4.07 -13.44 -9.88
C VAL A 89 2.94 -14.37 -10.27
N THR A 90 3.24 -15.33 -11.14
CA THR A 90 2.26 -16.28 -11.71
C THR A 90 2.09 -17.50 -10.82
N PHE A 91 0.85 -17.96 -10.66
CA PHE A 91 0.50 -19.15 -9.89
C PHE A 91 -0.68 -19.91 -10.53
N PRO A 92 -0.90 -21.19 -10.17
CA PRO A 92 -1.96 -22.03 -10.77
C PRO A 92 -3.36 -21.49 -10.53
N VAL A 93 -4.30 -21.84 -11.41
CA VAL A 93 -5.72 -21.42 -11.34
C VAL A 93 -6.46 -22.03 -10.14
N ASP A 94 -5.96 -23.13 -9.59
CA ASP A 94 -6.58 -23.93 -8.52
C ASP A 94 -5.83 -23.86 -7.18
N LYS A 95 -4.73 -23.10 -7.11
CA LYS A 95 -3.90 -23.01 -5.90
C LYS A 95 -3.47 -21.57 -5.63
N PRO A 96 -4.07 -20.90 -4.63
CA PRO A 96 -3.72 -19.53 -4.31
C PRO A 96 -2.28 -19.41 -3.78
N LEU A 97 -1.68 -18.21 -3.91
CA LEU A 97 -0.40 -17.91 -3.29
C LEU A 97 -0.49 -18.05 -1.76
N PRO A 98 0.52 -18.64 -1.11
CA PRO A 98 0.60 -18.68 0.34
C PRO A 98 0.58 -17.27 0.94
N ARG A 99 -0.14 -17.09 2.06
CA ARG A 99 -0.23 -15.80 2.77
C ARG A 99 1.15 -15.20 3.10
N THR A 100 2.13 -16.06 3.40
CA THR A 100 3.51 -15.62 3.69
C THR A 100 4.18 -14.96 2.50
N VAL A 101 3.98 -15.47 1.29
CA VAL A 101 4.49 -14.89 0.04
C VAL A 101 3.79 -13.56 -0.25
N VAL A 102 2.45 -13.53 -0.17
CA VAL A 102 1.67 -12.31 -0.36
C VAL A 102 2.11 -11.22 0.62
N LYS A 103 2.34 -11.57 1.91
CA LYS A 103 2.81 -10.63 2.93
C LYS A 103 4.18 -10.05 2.57
N LYS A 104 5.15 -10.86 2.10
CA LYS A 104 6.46 -10.36 1.69
C LYS A 104 6.35 -9.36 0.53
N LEU A 105 5.55 -9.68 -0.49
CA LEU A 105 5.29 -8.80 -1.63
C LEU A 105 4.66 -7.46 -1.21
N VAL A 106 3.63 -7.51 -0.35
CA VAL A 106 2.98 -6.30 0.19
C VAL A 106 3.97 -5.45 0.99
N VAL A 107 4.73 -6.05 1.91
CA VAL A 107 5.70 -5.32 2.75
C VAL A 107 6.80 -4.67 1.91
N ALA A 108 7.35 -5.39 0.94
CA ALA A 108 8.37 -4.84 0.05
C ALA A 108 7.83 -3.66 -0.77
N ARG A 109 6.58 -3.77 -1.28
CA ARG A 109 5.98 -2.67 -2.04
C ARG A 109 5.65 -1.45 -1.18
N LEU A 110 5.14 -1.65 0.04
CA LEU A 110 4.90 -0.54 0.97
C LEU A 110 6.20 0.18 1.32
N ALA A 111 7.29 -0.56 1.55
CA ALA A 111 8.61 0.02 1.81
C ALA A 111 9.13 0.83 0.62
N GLU A 112 8.93 0.35 -0.61
CA GLU A 112 9.34 1.03 -1.84
C GLU A 112 8.62 2.37 -2.05
N VAL A 113 7.33 2.47 -1.70
CA VAL A 113 6.53 3.69 -1.91
C VAL A 113 6.53 4.62 -0.71
N SER A 114 6.98 4.15 0.46
CA SER A 114 7.06 4.94 1.68
C SER A 114 8.18 5.97 1.59
N MET A 115 7.90 7.22 1.99
CA MET A 115 8.83 8.36 1.97
C MET A 115 9.36 8.74 0.58
N VAL A 116 8.74 8.24 -0.49
CA VAL A 116 9.06 8.65 -1.87
C VAL A 116 8.13 9.79 -2.28
N PRO A 117 8.67 10.93 -2.76
CA PRO A 117 7.87 12.05 -3.24
C PRO A 117 7.02 11.66 -4.45
N ASP A 118 5.75 12.01 -4.44
CA ASP A 118 4.89 11.95 -5.63
C ASP A 118 5.20 13.12 -6.59
N THR A 119 4.48 13.20 -7.70
CA THR A 119 4.65 14.26 -8.72
C THR A 119 4.39 15.68 -8.19
N LYS A 120 3.78 15.83 -7.01
CA LYS A 120 3.54 17.10 -6.32
C LYS A 120 4.53 17.35 -5.18
N GLY A 121 5.54 16.49 -5.02
CA GLY A 121 6.54 16.54 -3.95
C GLY A 121 6.00 16.15 -2.58
N ILE A 122 4.84 15.48 -2.51
CA ILE A 122 4.28 14.98 -1.25
C ILE A 122 4.86 13.60 -0.98
N VAL A 123 5.39 13.42 0.21
CA VAL A 123 5.83 12.14 0.75
C VAL A 123 4.83 11.59 1.75
N ARG A 124 4.78 10.26 1.85
CA ARG A 124 3.94 9.53 2.79
C ARG A 124 4.77 8.46 3.46
N ASP A 125 4.75 8.41 4.78
CA ASP A 125 5.23 7.27 5.56
C ASP A 125 4.03 6.37 5.86
N LEU A 126 4.16 5.07 5.63
CA LEU A 126 3.06 4.12 5.72
C LEU A 126 3.30 3.10 6.84
N TYR A 127 2.23 2.74 7.53
CA TYR A 127 2.22 1.57 8.40
C TYR A 127 2.23 0.27 7.57
N PRO A 128 2.68 -0.87 8.14
CA PRO A 128 2.69 -2.16 7.44
C PRO A 128 1.33 -2.69 6.99
N ASP A 129 0.24 -2.11 7.49
CA ASP A 129 -1.15 -2.40 7.12
C ASP A 129 -1.70 -1.47 6.02
N GLY A 130 -0.83 -0.66 5.40
CA GLY A 130 -1.18 0.31 4.36
C GLY A 130 -1.75 1.63 4.89
N GLY A 131 -1.91 1.78 6.20
CA GLY A 131 -2.39 3.03 6.82
C GLY A 131 -1.36 4.14 6.75
N LEU A 132 -1.83 5.38 6.64
CA LEU A 132 -0.98 6.56 6.64
C LEU A 132 -0.43 6.81 8.04
N LYS A 133 0.90 6.90 8.17
CA LYS A 133 1.62 7.20 9.42
C LYS A 133 2.08 8.65 9.47
N ALA A 134 2.61 9.17 8.34
CA ALA A 134 2.96 10.57 8.23
C ALA A 134 2.80 11.07 6.79
N ARG A 135 2.58 12.38 6.64
CA ARG A 135 2.47 13.04 5.34
C ARG A 135 3.01 14.45 5.42
N GLY A 136 3.77 14.85 4.42
CA GLY A 136 4.30 16.21 4.31
C GLY A 136 5.06 16.38 3.00
N ARG A 137 5.98 17.32 2.97
CA ARG A 137 6.86 17.56 1.83
C ARG A 137 8.31 17.46 2.25
N MET A 138 9.16 17.12 1.29
CA MET A 138 10.61 17.24 1.42
C MET A 138 11.14 18.27 0.41
N LYS A 139 12.21 18.94 0.79
CA LYS A 139 12.99 19.83 -0.05
C LYS A 139 14.47 19.50 0.14
N ASP A 140 15.15 19.23 -0.95
CA ASP A 140 16.60 18.87 -0.94
C ASP A 140 16.93 17.72 0.02
N GLY A 141 16.02 16.74 0.16
CA GLY A 141 16.17 15.58 1.06
C GLY A 141 15.80 15.83 2.53
N GLU A 142 15.37 17.03 2.89
CA GLU A 142 15.00 17.42 4.26
C GLU A 142 13.50 17.65 4.40
N LEU A 143 12.98 17.44 5.61
CA LEU A 143 11.56 17.75 5.92
C LEU A 143 11.32 19.26 5.75
N HIS A 144 10.26 19.62 5.02
CA HIS A 144 9.94 21.01 4.74
C HIS A 144 8.44 21.27 4.67
N GLY A 145 7.99 22.46 5.12
CA GLY A 145 6.57 22.84 5.16
C GLY A 145 5.75 22.04 6.17
N ALA A 146 4.44 22.00 5.98
CA ALA A 146 3.52 21.37 6.91
C ALA A 146 3.60 19.85 6.87
N TRP A 147 3.58 19.25 8.05
CA TRP A 147 3.57 17.81 8.28
C TRP A 147 2.45 17.41 9.23
N SER A 148 1.92 16.19 9.00
CA SER A 148 0.92 15.56 9.85
C SER A 148 1.29 14.10 10.11
N TRP A 149 0.99 13.61 11.31
CA TRP A 149 1.23 12.24 11.75
C TRP A 149 -0.05 11.65 12.30
N TRP A 150 -0.29 10.38 12.01
CA TRP A 150 -1.46 9.63 12.46
C TRP A 150 -1.04 8.41 13.26
N ARG A 151 -1.92 7.97 14.14
CA ARG A 151 -1.84 6.68 14.82
C ARG A 151 -2.25 5.56 13.86
N LYS A 152 -1.96 4.34 14.26
CA LYS A 152 -2.30 3.15 13.46
C LYS A 152 -3.81 2.99 13.23
N ASP A 153 -4.65 3.47 14.15
CA ASP A 153 -6.12 3.51 14.00
C ASP A 153 -6.63 4.59 13.02
N GLY A 154 -5.73 5.46 12.52
CA GLY A 154 -6.03 6.56 11.62
C GLY A 154 -6.36 7.88 12.34
N THR A 155 -6.32 7.93 13.68
CA THR A 155 -6.53 9.17 14.44
C THR A 155 -5.33 10.10 14.26
N LEU A 156 -5.59 11.39 14.00
CA LEU A 156 -4.54 12.40 13.92
C LEU A 156 -3.80 12.48 15.27
N MET A 157 -2.49 12.38 15.24
CA MET A 157 -1.65 12.40 16.44
C MET A 157 -0.95 13.74 16.63
N ARG A 158 -0.43 14.31 15.55
CA ARG A 158 0.39 15.51 15.62
C ARG A 158 0.38 16.28 14.32
N THR A 159 0.50 17.60 14.37
CA THR A 159 0.79 18.47 13.24
C THR A 159 1.93 19.42 13.60
N GLY A 160 2.66 19.90 12.59
CA GLY A 160 3.72 20.87 12.74
C GLY A 160 4.32 21.26 11.41
N SER A 161 5.32 22.11 11.43
CA SER A 161 6.02 22.54 10.22
C SER A 161 7.53 22.45 10.40
N PHE A 162 8.20 22.24 9.27
CA PHE A 162 9.66 22.26 9.20
C PHE A 162 10.14 23.33 8.22
N ASP A 163 11.29 23.89 8.50
CA ASP A 163 12.14 24.57 7.53
C ASP A 163 13.49 23.89 7.48
N ARG A 164 13.78 23.18 6.37
CA ARG A 164 15.01 22.41 6.13
C ARG A 164 15.40 21.53 7.34
N GLY A 165 14.50 20.69 7.75
CA GLY A 165 14.69 19.73 8.86
C GLY A 165 14.50 20.34 10.26
N ALA A 166 14.54 21.67 10.43
CA ALA A 166 14.29 22.33 11.71
C ALA A 166 12.79 22.48 11.97
N GLN A 167 12.36 22.20 13.23
CA GLN A 167 10.98 22.47 13.63
C GLN A 167 10.73 23.96 13.72
N VAL A 168 9.65 24.44 13.09
CA VAL A 168 9.25 25.86 13.10
C VAL A 168 7.75 26.00 13.33
N GLY A 169 7.34 27.19 13.79
CA GLY A 169 5.93 27.58 13.98
C GLY A 169 5.21 26.73 15.01
N THR A 170 3.90 26.63 14.88
CA THR A 170 3.03 25.97 15.84
C THR A 170 3.04 24.45 15.68
N TRP A 171 3.31 23.74 16.77
CA TRP A 171 3.25 22.29 16.87
C TRP A 171 2.10 21.88 17.79
N THR A 172 1.16 21.08 17.25
CA THR A 172 -0.02 20.63 17.97
C THR A 172 -0.01 19.11 18.11
N THR A 173 -0.33 18.62 19.31
CA THR A 173 -0.50 17.19 19.60
C THR A 173 -1.93 16.93 20.01
N TYR A 174 -2.48 15.82 19.54
CA TYR A 174 -3.86 15.39 19.78
C TYR A 174 -3.85 14.04 20.53
N ASP A 175 -4.85 13.81 21.39
CA ASP A 175 -5.07 12.52 22.04
C ASP A 175 -5.71 11.48 21.09
N ALA A 176 -6.07 10.32 21.63
CA ALA A 176 -6.69 9.25 20.86
C ALA A 176 -8.14 9.55 20.42
N THR A 177 -8.78 10.55 21.04
CA THR A 177 -10.11 11.01 20.66
C THR A 177 -10.09 12.10 19.59
N GLY A 178 -8.88 12.62 19.27
CA GLY A 178 -8.67 13.74 18.35
C GLY A 178 -8.75 15.11 19.03
N ALA A 179 -8.84 15.18 20.36
CA ALA A 179 -8.81 16.43 21.11
C ALA A 179 -7.38 16.95 21.23
N GLU A 180 -7.19 18.28 21.11
CA GLU A 180 -5.90 18.94 21.30
C GLU A 180 -5.47 18.84 22.77
N VAL A 181 -4.27 18.31 23.01
CA VAL A 181 -3.69 18.16 24.36
C VAL A 181 -2.44 19.02 24.57
N SER A 182 -1.81 19.49 23.51
CA SER A 182 -0.63 20.35 23.62
C SER A 182 -0.45 21.19 22.38
N ARG A 183 -0.10 22.48 22.59
CA ARG A 183 0.31 23.40 21.54
C ARG A 183 1.61 24.09 21.98
N LYS A 184 2.60 24.13 21.08
CA LYS A 184 3.91 24.75 21.35
C LYS A 184 4.40 25.49 20.13
N GLU A 185 4.95 26.67 20.32
CA GLU A 185 5.73 27.40 19.30
C GLU A 185 7.18 26.91 19.29
N ARG A 186 7.77 26.86 18.07
CA ARG A 186 9.15 26.41 17.82
C ARG A 186 9.91 27.44 17.00
#